data_4cedae6a6a7b7d49e9486a63c29e8341
#
_entry.id   4cedae6a6a7b7d49e9486a63c29e8341
#
_cell.length_a   1.000
_cell.length_b   1.000
_cell.length_c   1.000
_cell.angle_alpha   90.00
_cell.angle_beta   90.00
_cell.angle_gamma   90.00
#
_symmetry.space_group_name_H-M   'P 1'
#
loop_
_entity.id
_entity.type
_entity.pdbx_description
1 polymer ?
#
loop_
_entity_poly.entity_id
_entity_poly.type
_entity_poly.pdbx_seq_one_letter_code
_entity_poly.pdbx_strand_id
1 'polypeptide(L)'
;EVKGKIIIELDYNGKNEKHGIELNCKPFEVRRFDIADLTNEKISMGVCKVKQPYQFMFYGRLLAGLFSKKQRGVFAANHSYYDNSEVSEYFTNNTSSRICPYFKGKSNSLHFYPINSPSKLRVVLEVKEEEFDVGEIESPGTNVLMINVDEVFEEHGVDVSCYNLKCISK
;
A
#
# COMPACT_ATOMS: atom_id res chain seq x y z
N GLU A 1 24.59 16.31 9.56
CA GLU A 1 24.55 14.88 9.90
C GLU A 1 23.37 14.64 10.84
N VAL A 2 22.52 13.67 10.51
CA VAL A 2 21.35 13.31 11.31
C VAL A 2 21.52 11.87 11.78
N LYS A 3 21.43 11.66 13.09
CA LYS A 3 21.51 10.34 13.72
C LYS A 3 20.18 9.97 14.33
N GLY A 4 19.78 8.71 14.20
CA GLY A 4 18.58 8.22 14.84
C GLY A 4 18.34 6.75 14.50
N LYS A 5 17.32 6.20 15.15
CA LYS A 5 16.90 4.80 14.95
C LYS A 5 15.57 4.79 14.22
N ILE A 6 15.50 4.08 13.11
CA ILE A 6 14.24 3.72 12.48
C ILE A 6 13.80 2.32 12.94
N ILE A 7 12.50 2.09 12.96
CA ILE A 7 11.92 0.78 13.23
C ILE A 7 11.10 0.39 12.01
N ILE A 8 11.45 -0.74 11.43
CA ILE A 8 10.68 -1.36 10.34
C ILE A 8 9.86 -2.48 10.97
N GLU A 9 8.54 -2.37 10.88
CA GLU A 9 7.59 -3.40 11.31
C GLU A 9 7.04 -4.07 10.05
N LEU A 10 7.17 -5.40 10.00
CA LEU A 10 6.71 -6.23 8.89
C LEU A 10 5.61 -7.16 9.38
N ASP A 11 4.42 -7.04 8.78
CA ASP A 11 3.31 -7.96 8.99
C ASP A 11 3.12 -8.78 7.70
N TYR A 12 3.47 -10.07 7.74
CA TYR A 12 3.38 -10.95 6.58
C TYR A 12 3.23 -12.41 6.99
N ASN A 13 2.57 -13.22 6.20
CA ASN A 13 2.40 -14.67 6.43
C ASN A 13 1.92 -15.01 7.86
N GLY A 14 1.09 -14.15 8.48
CA GLY A 14 0.65 -14.32 9.87
C GLY A 14 1.71 -14.02 10.93
N LYS A 15 2.84 -13.44 10.56
CA LYS A 15 3.94 -13.03 11.44
C LYS A 15 4.02 -11.53 11.55
N ASN A 16 4.50 -11.07 12.70
CA ASN A 16 4.87 -9.67 12.94
C ASN A 16 6.33 -9.62 13.36
N GLU A 17 7.16 -8.95 12.60
CA GLU A 17 8.58 -8.77 12.88
C GLU A 17 8.94 -7.29 13.01
N LYS A 18 9.89 -6.99 13.90
CA LYS A 18 10.38 -5.62 14.12
C LYS A 18 11.90 -5.57 14.00
N HIS A 19 12.36 -4.71 13.10
CA HIS A 19 13.78 -4.48 12.85
C HIS A 19 14.15 -3.05 13.23
N GLY A 20 15.05 -2.89 14.20
CA GLY A 20 15.61 -1.60 14.57
C GLY A 20 16.91 -1.33 13.83
N ILE A 21 17.00 -0.24 13.09
CA ILE A 21 18.16 0.13 12.30
C ILE A 21 18.68 1.49 12.75
N GLU A 22 19.92 1.54 13.22
CA GLU A 22 20.59 2.79 13.51
C GLU A 22 21.05 3.45 12.22
N LEU A 23 20.67 4.70 12.05
CA LEU A 23 21.03 5.50 10.89
C LEU A 23 21.89 6.67 11.29
N ASN A 24 22.89 6.92 10.49
CA ASN A 24 23.69 8.13 10.51
C ASN A 24 23.76 8.67 9.07
N CYS A 25 22.94 9.66 8.79
CA CYS A 25 22.79 10.22 7.45
C CYS A 25 23.52 11.54 7.29
N LYS A 26 24.37 11.64 6.27
CA LYS A 26 24.97 12.89 5.83
C LYS A 26 23.97 13.69 4.98
N PRO A 27 24.17 15.01 4.81
CA PRO A 27 23.38 15.78 3.85
C PRO A 27 23.36 15.13 2.47
N PHE A 28 22.20 15.08 1.86
CA PHE A 28 21.94 14.48 0.52
C PHE A 28 22.20 12.98 0.39
N GLU A 29 22.40 12.29 1.51
CA GLU A 29 22.57 10.84 1.50
C GLU A 29 21.23 10.13 1.40
N VAL A 30 21.15 9.14 0.51
CA VAL A 30 20.00 8.23 0.37
C VAL A 30 20.39 6.87 0.92
N ARG A 31 19.56 6.32 1.80
CA ARG A 31 19.70 4.96 2.32
C ARG A 31 18.63 4.07 1.69
N ARG A 32 19.07 2.92 1.23
CA ARG A 32 18.21 1.89 0.67
C ARG A 32 18.25 0.64 1.56
N PHE A 33 17.09 0.07 1.80
CA PHE A 33 16.93 -1.21 2.49
C PHE A 33 16.14 -2.14 1.58
N ASP A 34 16.66 -3.34 1.37
CA ASP A 34 15.90 -4.39 0.71
C ASP A 34 15.14 -5.17 1.77
N ILE A 35 13.81 -5.19 1.66
CA ILE A 35 12.97 -5.88 2.63
C ILE A 35 13.27 -7.39 2.64
N ALA A 36 13.67 -7.95 1.49
CA ALA A 36 14.05 -9.35 1.42
C ALA A 36 15.29 -9.69 2.27
N ASP A 37 16.17 -8.71 2.53
CA ASP A 37 17.35 -8.92 3.38
C ASP A 37 17.02 -8.88 4.88
N LEU A 38 15.84 -8.35 5.24
CA LEU A 38 15.37 -8.27 6.61
C LEU A 38 14.62 -9.52 7.06
N THR A 39 14.22 -10.36 6.14
CA THR A 39 13.42 -11.55 6.40
C THR A 39 14.12 -12.81 5.93
N ASN A 40 13.93 -13.91 6.64
CA ASN A 40 14.45 -15.22 6.26
C ASN A 40 13.49 -15.98 5.33
N GLU A 41 12.36 -15.39 4.98
CA GLU A 41 11.30 -16.02 4.22
C GLU A 41 10.90 -15.21 2.99
N LYS A 42 10.36 -15.90 2.01
CA LYS A 42 9.77 -15.24 0.85
C LYS A 42 8.44 -14.59 1.26
N ILE A 43 8.38 -13.27 1.13
CA ILE A 43 7.14 -12.51 1.32
C ILE A 43 6.43 -12.44 -0.04
N SER A 44 5.20 -12.94 -0.10
CA SER A 44 4.32 -12.77 -1.27
C SER A 44 3.49 -11.50 -1.15
N MET A 45 3.00 -11.21 0.06
CA MET A 45 2.17 -10.07 0.37
C MET A 45 2.33 -9.73 1.86
N GLY A 46 2.26 -8.45 2.20
CA GLY A 46 2.33 -8.00 3.58
C GLY A 46 2.27 -6.48 3.70
N VAL A 47 2.33 -6.01 4.93
CA VAL A 47 2.38 -4.59 5.28
C VAL A 47 3.75 -4.26 5.86
N CYS A 48 4.37 -3.21 5.35
CA CYS A 48 5.60 -2.66 5.89
C CYS A 48 5.32 -1.27 6.47
N LYS A 49 5.48 -1.13 7.78
CA LYS A 49 5.37 0.15 8.49
C LYS A 49 6.77 0.61 8.90
N VAL A 50 7.11 1.85 8.57
CA VAL A 50 8.40 2.43 8.95
C VAL A 50 8.15 3.55 9.93
N LYS A 51 8.61 3.37 11.17
CA LYS A 51 8.61 4.41 12.20
C LYS A 51 9.96 5.10 12.19
N GLN A 52 9.94 6.40 11.95
CA GLN A 52 11.16 7.21 11.93
C GLN A 52 11.07 8.32 12.95
N PRO A 53 12.22 8.71 13.56
CA PRO A 53 12.24 9.82 14.48
C PRO A 53 11.98 11.15 13.76
N TYR A 54 11.44 12.11 14.49
CA TYR A 54 11.01 13.41 13.98
C TYR A 54 12.07 14.14 13.15
N GLN A 55 13.32 14.06 13.52
CA GLN A 55 14.42 14.71 12.79
C GLN A 55 14.61 14.19 11.37
N PHE A 56 14.05 13.01 11.01
CA PHE A 56 14.08 12.48 9.66
C PHE A 56 12.83 12.87 8.84
N MET A 57 11.77 13.36 9.47
CA MET A 57 10.49 13.62 8.80
C MET A 57 10.55 14.80 7.81
N PHE A 58 11.44 15.76 8.03
CA PHE A 58 11.51 16.97 7.20
C PHE A 58 12.34 16.81 5.93
N TYR A 59 13.12 15.75 5.79
CA TYR A 59 14.15 15.65 4.76
C TYR A 59 13.86 14.65 3.65
N GLY A 60 12.67 14.10 3.60
CA GLY A 60 12.32 13.24 2.49
C GLY A 60 11.16 12.30 2.75
N ARG A 61 10.48 11.98 1.68
CA ARG A 61 9.47 10.94 1.68
C ARG A 61 10.16 9.59 1.55
N LEU A 62 9.67 8.61 2.28
CA LEU A 62 10.07 7.23 2.03
C LEU A 62 9.55 6.83 0.65
N LEU A 63 10.43 6.22 -0.13
CA LEU A 63 10.08 5.65 -1.42
C LEU A 63 10.09 4.12 -1.28
N ALA A 64 8.99 3.51 -1.67
CA ALA A 64 8.90 2.06 -1.84
C ALA A 64 9.14 1.71 -3.30
N GLY A 65 10.10 0.83 -3.57
CA GLY A 65 10.43 0.39 -4.92
C GLY A 65 10.21 -1.09 -5.11
N LEU A 66 9.61 -1.47 -6.23
CA LEU A 66 9.49 -2.84 -6.71
C LEU A 66 10.44 -3.04 -7.88
N PHE A 67 11.36 -3.98 -7.74
CA PHE A 67 12.35 -4.26 -8.76
C PHE A 67 12.17 -5.68 -9.30
N SER A 68 12.15 -5.81 -10.63
CA SER A 68 12.17 -7.13 -11.25
C SER A 68 13.58 -7.75 -11.15
N LYS A 69 13.65 -8.96 -10.59
CA LYS A 69 14.90 -9.76 -10.62
C LYS A 69 15.23 -10.30 -12.02
N LYS A 70 14.22 -10.43 -12.88
CA LYS A 70 14.37 -11.02 -14.23
C LYS A 70 14.67 -10.01 -15.32
N GLN A 71 14.20 -8.78 -15.16
CA GLN A 71 14.33 -7.73 -16.17
C GLN A 71 15.03 -6.52 -15.57
N ARG A 72 16.25 -6.24 -16.02
CA ARG A 72 16.99 -5.05 -15.61
C ARG A 72 16.24 -3.79 -16.04
N GLY A 73 16.16 -2.82 -15.13
CA GLY A 73 15.56 -1.52 -15.38
C GLY A 73 14.03 -1.47 -15.26
N VAL A 74 13.36 -2.59 -15.05
CA VAL A 74 11.92 -2.58 -14.75
C VAL A 74 11.73 -2.37 -13.27
N PHE A 75 11.20 -1.23 -12.90
CA PHE A 75 10.84 -0.96 -11.53
C PHE A 75 9.57 -0.10 -11.46
N ALA A 76 8.83 -0.27 -10.39
CA ALA A 76 7.76 0.65 -10.00
C ALA A 76 8.14 1.27 -8.67
N ALA A 77 7.91 2.56 -8.52
CA ALA A 77 8.14 3.25 -7.26
C ALA A 77 6.90 4.03 -6.86
N ASN A 78 6.64 4.03 -5.57
CA ASN A 78 5.59 4.84 -4.97
C ASN A 78 6.15 5.50 -3.70
N HIS A 79 5.64 6.65 -3.33
CA HIS A 79 5.96 7.26 -2.05
C HIS A 79 5.05 6.68 -0.95
N SER A 80 5.57 6.63 0.27
CA SER A 80 4.76 6.29 1.43
C SER A 80 3.77 7.42 1.75
N TYR A 81 2.69 7.06 2.42
CA TYR A 81 1.83 8.02 3.09
C TYR A 81 2.29 8.17 4.54
N TYR A 82 2.29 9.40 5.02
CA TYR A 82 2.41 9.64 6.46
C TYR A 82 1.06 9.34 7.08
N ASP A 83 1.09 8.55 8.12
CA ASP A 83 -0.09 8.23 8.90
C ASP A 83 0.11 8.79 10.31
N ASN A 84 -0.78 9.69 10.69
CA ASN A 84 -0.81 10.26 12.03
C ASN A 84 -1.89 9.55 12.83
N SER A 85 -1.50 8.61 13.68
CA SER A 85 -2.40 7.81 14.51
C SER A 85 -3.18 8.62 15.57
N GLU A 86 -2.87 9.91 15.73
CA GLU A 86 -3.55 10.76 16.71
C GLU A 86 -4.90 11.29 16.21
N VAL A 87 -5.22 11.13 14.95
CA VAL A 87 -6.48 11.61 14.39
C VAL A 87 -7.47 10.47 14.28
N SER A 88 -8.50 10.52 15.10
CA SER A 88 -9.49 9.45 15.27
C SER A 88 -10.64 9.45 14.27
N GLU A 89 -10.85 10.53 13.50
CA GLU A 89 -12.03 10.68 12.64
C GLU A 89 -11.65 11.33 11.30
N TYR A 90 -11.13 10.55 10.36
CA TYR A 90 -10.79 11.15 9.09
C TYR A 90 -11.91 11.12 8.06
N PHE A 91 -12.69 10.08 8.01
CA PHE A 91 -13.58 9.88 6.87
C PHE A 91 -14.83 9.11 7.30
N THR A 92 -15.82 9.79 7.81
CA THR A 92 -17.14 9.20 7.98
C THR A 92 -18.06 9.68 6.87
N ASN A 93 -18.77 8.74 6.22
CA ASN A 93 -19.76 9.01 5.17
C ASN A 93 -19.20 9.74 3.93
N ASN A 94 -17.95 9.53 3.60
CA ASN A 94 -17.33 10.10 2.41
C ASN A 94 -17.11 9.03 1.33
N THR A 95 -17.25 9.44 0.08
CA THR A 95 -16.91 8.62 -1.08
C THR A 95 -15.72 9.24 -1.80
N SER A 96 -14.66 8.48 -1.96
CA SER A 96 -13.55 8.81 -2.84
C SER A 96 -13.68 7.99 -4.12
N SER A 97 -13.52 8.63 -5.26
CA SER A 97 -13.67 8.00 -6.56
C SER A 97 -12.49 8.32 -7.46
N ARG A 98 -12.04 7.33 -8.23
CA ARG A 98 -10.91 7.48 -9.15
C ARG A 98 -11.07 6.59 -10.37
N ILE A 99 -10.86 7.15 -11.56
CA ILE A 99 -10.82 6.38 -12.80
C ILE A 99 -9.50 5.61 -12.85
N CYS A 100 -9.61 4.30 -13.07
CA CYS A 100 -8.50 3.38 -13.21
C CYS A 100 -8.50 2.77 -14.63
N PRO A 101 -7.33 2.66 -15.29
CA PRO A 101 -7.22 1.96 -16.56
C PRO A 101 -7.35 0.46 -16.36
N TYR A 102 -7.93 -0.22 -17.33
CA TYR A 102 -7.94 -1.68 -17.42
C TYR A 102 -7.12 -2.14 -18.63
N PHE A 103 -6.13 -2.98 -18.38
CA PHE A 103 -5.20 -3.45 -19.40
C PHE A 103 -5.59 -4.87 -19.84
N LYS A 104 -6.37 -4.97 -20.91
CA LYS A 104 -6.81 -6.25 -21.47
C LYS A 104 -5.60 -7.14 -21.83
N GLY A 105 -5.64 -8.41 -21.42
CA GLY A 105 -4.56 -9.37 -21.64
C GLY A 105 -3.31 -9.16 -20.74
N LYS A 106 -3.44 -8.33 -19.70
CA LYS A 106 -2.48 -8.20 -18.61
C LYS A 106 -3.15 -8.58 -17.30
N SER A 107 -2.38 -8.85 -16.28
CA SER A 107 -2.91 -9.05 -14.93
C SER A 107 -3.23 -7.70 -14.30
N ASN A 108 -4.47 -7.51 -13.89
CA ASN A 108 -4.97 -6.29 -13.26
C ASN A 108 -5.39 -6.60 -11.82
N SER A 109 -4.71 -6.00 -10.86
CA SER A 109 -5.02 -6.18 -9.45
C SER A 109 -4.96 -4.88 -8.67
N LEU A 110 -5.80 -4.76 -7.65
CA LEU A 110 -5.79 -3.68 -6.68
C LEU A 110 -5.36 -4.22 -5.33
N HIS A 111 -4.52 -3.48 -4.66
CA HIS A 111 -4.02 -3.85 -3.34
C HIS A 111 -4.29 -2.70 -2.38
N PHE A 112 -5.04 -3.00 -1.32
CA PHE A 112 -5.33 -2.07 -0.24
C PHE A 112 -4.67 -2.57 1.04
N TYR A 113 -3.98 -1.70 1.71
CA TYR A 113 -3.37 -1.98 3.00
C TYR A 113 -3.97 -1.09 4.08
N PRO A 114 -4.11 -1.59 5.32
CA PRO A 114 -4.65 -0.81 6.41
C PRO A 114 -3.67 0.30 6.81
N ILE A 115 -4.21 1.42 7.24
CA ILE A 115 -3.48 2.54 7.82
C ILE A 115 -3.59 2.53 9.35
N ASN A 116 -2.89 3.40 10.07
CA ASN A 116 -3.00 3.47 11.53
C ASN A 116 -4.26 4.20 12.00
N SER A 117 -4.77 5.13 11.19
CA SER A 117 -6.00 5.86 11.52
C SER A 117 -7.21 4.94 11.47
N PRO A 118 -8.11 4.96 12.45
CA PRO A 118 -9.33 4.16 12.44
C PRO A 118 -10.18 4.49 11.21
N SER A 119 -10.50 3.48 10.43
CA SER A 119 -11.34 3.62 9.24
C SER A 119 -11.93 2.29 8.83
N LYS A 120 -13.11 2.33 8.24
CA LYS A 120 -13.73 1.19 7.58
C LYS A 120 -14.18 1.61 6.20
N LEU A 121 -13.60 0.99 5.17
CA LEU A 121 -13.84 1.34 3.78
C LEU A 121 -14.48 0.15 3.05
N ARG A 122 -15.59 0.40 2.39
CA ARG A 122 -16.16 -0.48 1.37
C ARG A 122 -15.54 -0.13 0.03
N VAL A 123 -15.10 -1.12 -0.72
CA VAL A 123 -14.48 -0.96 -2.03
C VAL A 123 -15.43 -1.42 -3.12
N VAL A 124 -15.66 -0.58 -4.10
CA VAL A 124 -16.58 -0.82 -5.20
C VAL A 124 -15.89 -0.52 -6.52
N LEU A 125 -16.03 -1.40 -7.49
CA LEU A 125 -15.71 -1.14 -8.89
C LEU A 125 -16.98 -0.75 -9.63
N GLU A 126 -16.95 0.35 -10.38
CA GLU A 126 -18.10 0.81 -11.15
C GLU A 126 -17.76 0.86 -12.64
N VAL A 127 -18.63 0.30 -13.46
CA VAL A 127 -18.52 0.32 -14.90
C VAL A 127 -19.90 0.60 -15.49
N LYS A 128 -20.04 1.68 -16.29
CA LYS A 128 -21.29 2.04 -16.95
C LYS A 128 -22.50 2.08 -15.98
N GLU A 129 -22.30 2.68 -14.81
CA GLU A 129 -23.32 2.81 -13.75
C GLU A 129 -23.65 1.49 -13.01
N GLU A 130 -23.02 0.40 -13.36
CA GLU A 130 -23.12 -0.86 -12.62
C GLU A 130 -22.02 -0.94 -11.55
N GLU A 131 -22.41 -1.29 -10.33
CA GLU A 131 -21.49 -1.36 -9.19
C GLU A 131 -21.24 -2.81 -8.76
N PHE A 132 -19.96 -3.15 -8.61
CA PHE A 132 -19.49 -4.44 -8.11
C PHE A 132 -18.84 -4.23 -6.75
N ASP A 133 -19.45 -4.76 -5.69
CA ASP A 133 -18.88 -4.75 -4.34
C ASP A 133 -17.78 -5.79 -4.25
N VAL A 134 -16.55 -5.35 -4.06
CA VAL A 134 -15.38 -6.22 -4.08
C VAL A 134 -14.72 -6.44 -2.72
N GLY A 135 -15.24 -5.81 -1.67
CA GLY A 135 -14.82 -6.08 -0.30
C GLY A 135 -14.71 -4.87 0.59
N GLU A 136 -14.25 -5.12 1.80
CA GLU A 136 -14.03 -4.10 2.83
C GLU A 136 -12.61 -4.18 3.38
N ILE A 137 -12.08 -3.03 3.78
CA ILE A 137 -10.84 -2.93 4.54
C ILE A 137 -11.11 -2.16 5.84
N GLU A 138 -10.56 -2.66 6.94
CA GLU A 138 -10.71 -2.07 8.25
C GLU A 138 -9.33 -1.74 8.84
N SER A 139 -9.19 -0.54 9.39
CA SER A 139 -7.97 -0.03 10.04
C SER A 139 -8.28 0.43 11.47
N PRO A 140 -7.30 0.33 12.39
CA PRO A 140 -5.99 -0.28 12.20
C PRO A 140 -6.09 -1.81 12.05
N GLY A 141 -5.19 -2.38 11.27
CA GLY A 141 -5.18 -3.83 11.04
C GLY A 141 -3.89 -4.27 10.33
N THR A 142 -3.82 -5.55 10.03
CA THR A 142 -2.69 -6.17 9.33
C THR A 142 -3.11 -6.84 8.02
N ASN A 143 -4.41 -6.93 7.77
CA ASN A 143 -4.93 -7.59 6.59
C ASN A 143 -4.83 -6.69 5.37
N VAL A 144 -4.28 -7.22 4.30
CA VAL A 144 -4.28 -6.59 2.98
C VAL A 144 -5.46 -7.14 2.20
N LEU A 145 -6.30 -6.26 1.66
CA LEU A 145 -7.32 -6.63 0.70
C LEU A 145 -6.68 -6.62 -0.69
N MET A 146 -6.65 -7.77 -1.35
CA MET A 146 -6.24 -7.91 -2.73
C MET A 146 -7.46 -8.26 -3.58
N ILE A 147 -7.67 -7.49 -4.64
CA ILE A 147 -8.77 -7.67 -5.58
C ILE A 147 -8.18 -8.02 -6.94
N ASN A 148 -8.55 -9.17 -7.47
CA ASN A 148 -8.27 -9.54 -8.84
C ASN A 148 -9.36 -8.92 -9.73
N VAL A 149 -9.03 -7.82 -10.39
CA VAL A 149 -10.00 -7.10 -11.23
C VAL A 149 -10.41 -7.92 -12.45
N ASP A 150 -9.51 -8.78 -12.94
CA ASP A 150 -9.80 -9.64 -14.09
C ASP A 150 -10.91 -10.64 -13.74
N GLU A 151 -10.84 -11.28 -12.58
CA GLU A 151 -11.88 -12.23 -12.13
C GLU A 151 -13.25 -11.54 -12.00
N VAL A 152 -13.29 -10.35 -11.37
CA VAL A 152 -14.55 -9.60 -11.23
C VAL A 152 -15.17 -9.30 -12.60
N PHE A 153 -14.37 -8.87 -13.56
CA PHE A 153 -14.89 -8.48 -14.88
C PHE A 153 -15.23 -9.71 -15.75
N GLU A 154 -14.51 -10.82 -15.61
CA GLU A 154 -14.82 -12.08 -16.29
C GLU A 154 -16.14 -12.68 -15.77
N GLU A 155 -16.35 -12.73 -14.46
CA GLU A 155 -17.58 -13.22 -13.84
C GLU A 155 -18.83 -12.46 -14.30
N HIS A 156 -18.70 -11.15 -14.54
CA HIS A 156 -19.79 -10.29 -14.94
C HIS A 156 -19.84 -9.98 -16.44
N GLY A 157 -18.94 -10.57 -17.24
CA GLY A 157 -18.90 -10.35 -18.70
C GLY A 157 -18.59 -8.93 -19.11
N VAL A 158 -17.82 -8.21 -18.30
CA VAL A 158 -17.52 -6.80 -18.50
C VAL A 158 -16.34 -6.63 -19.47
N ASP A 159 -16.56 -5.89 -20.57
CA ASP A 159 -15.48 -5.52 -21.51
C ASP A 159 -15.32 -4.01 -21.55
N VAL A 160 -14.26 -3.52 -20.92
CA VAL A 160 -13.96 -2.10 -20.76
C VAL A 160 -12.48 -1.80 -20.88
N SER A 161 -12.14 -0.53 -21.08
CA SER A 161 -10.77 -0.02 -21.07
C SER A 161 -10.44 0.76 -19.78
N CYS A 162 -11.45 1.12 -19.01
CA CYS A 162 -11.32 1.75 -17.70
C CYS A 162 -12.55 1.50 -16.84
N TYR A 163 -12.38 1.68 -15.55
CA TYR A 163 -13.43 1.58 -14.55
C TYR A 163 -13.25 2.67 -13.49
N ASN A 164 -14.29 2.92 -12.73
CA ASN A 164 -14.24 3.83 -11.60
C ASN A 164 -14.07 3.03 -10.30
N LEU A 165 -12.99 3.29 -9.58
CA LEU A 165 -12.76 2.73 -8.25
C LEU A 165 -13.37 3.67 -7.23
N LYS A 166 -14.33 3.19 -6.44
CA LYS A 166 -14.93 3.92 -5.32
C LYS A 166 -14.50 3.31 -3.99
N CYS A 167 -14.08 4.17 -3.07
CA CYS A 167 -13.87 3.83 -1.67
C CYS A 167 -14.86 4.62 -0.83
N ILE A 168 -15.74 3.92 -0.13
CA ILE A 168 -16.84 4.49 0.64
C ILE A 168 -16.54 4.23 2.11
N SER A 169 -16.36 5.29 2.89
CA SER A 169 -16.17 5.17 4.34
C SER A 169 -17.51 4.98 5.04
N LYS A 170 -17.51 4.13 6.05
CA LYS A 170 -18.65 3.86 6.93
C LYS A 170 -18.46 4.49 8.28
#